data_19a5ceac617b9ea15be4bb8b40c568c2
#
_entry.id   19a5ceac617b9ea15be4bb8b40c568c2
#
_cell.length_a   1.000
_cell.length_b   1.000
_cell.length_c   1.000
_cell.angle_alpha   90.00
_cell.angle_beta   90.00
_cell.angle_gamma   90.00
#
_symmetry.space_group_name_H-M   'P 1'
#
loop_
_entity.id
_entity.type
_entity.pdbx_description
1 polymer ?
#
loop_
_entity_poly.entity_id
_entity_poly.type
_entity_poly.pdbx_seq_one_letter_code
_entity_poly.pdbx_strand_id
1 'polypeptide(L)'
;MDPHIILSLFHIFVVVPFLLYIALNRGNVPYWIYTVTLVLGVFILVYHGYKAWIHIQVQSPSLWINLIHVFLVAPLLIYVGANEKNTPRPAYELLAMSGFAALGYHLYNLVLSVNSIQDVTK
;
A
#
# COMPACT_ATOMS: atom_id res chain seq x y z
N MET A 1 -8.67 15.89 12.84
CA MET A 1 -9.04 14.53 12.38
C MET A 1 -7.92 13.57 12.74
N ASP A 2 -8.29 12.41 13.22
CA ASP A 2 -7.32 11.37 13.59
C ASP A 2 -6.44 11.02 12.38
N PRO A 3 -5.08 11.05 12.50
CA PRO A 3 -4.17 10.69 11.41
C PRO A 3 -4.42 9.28 10.85
N HIS A 4 -4.90 8.33 11.66
CA HIS A 4 -5.23 7.00 11.20
C HIS A 4 -6.44 6.96 10.26
N ILE A 5 -7.42 7.83 10.47
CA ILE A 5 -8.57 7.98 9.58
C ILE A 5 -8.12 8.55 8.25
N ILE A 6 -7.29 9.60 8.25
CA ILE A 6 -6.76 10.21 7.02
C ILE A 6 -5.96 9.19 6.23
N LEU A 7 -5.09 8.43 6.89
CA LEU A 7 -4.27 7.40 6.26
C LEU A 7 -5.14 6.30 5.63
N SER A 8 -6.16 5.85 6.34
CA SER A 8 -7.09 4.82 5.84
C SER A 8 -7.87 5.32 4.63
N LEU A 9 -8.41 6.54 4.67
CA LEU A 9 -9.13 7.15 3.55
C LEU A 9 -8.23 7.32 2.33
N PHE A 10 -6.99 7.77 2.52
CA PHE A 10 -6.02 7.89 1.43
C PHE A 10 -5.74 6.54 0.76
N HIS A 11 -5.52 5.49 1.53
CA HIS A 11 -5.29 4.16 0.97
C HIS A 11 -6.52 3.63 0.24
N ILE A 12 -7.72 3.77 0.81
CA ILE A 12 -8.97 3.27 0.22
C ILE A 12 -9.30 3.99 -1.10
N PHE A 13 -9.14 5.31 -1.16
CA PHE A 13 -9.60 6.11 -2.30
C PHE A 13 -8.51 6.44 -3.32
N VAL A 14 -7.23 6.33 -2.98
CA VAL A 14 -6.11 6.64 -3.87
C VAL A 14 -5.25 5.40 -4.15
N VAL A 15 -4.69 4.79 -3.12
CA VAL A 15 -3.73 3.70 -3.28
C VAL A 15 -4.39 2.44 -3.86
N VAL A 16 -5.47 1.97 -3.24
CA VAL A 16 -6.18 0.76 -3.68
C VAL A 16 -6.70 0.90 -5.11
N PRO A 17 -7.42 1.97 -5.51
CA PRO A 17 -7.85 2.14 -6.89
C PRO A 17 -6.69 2.17 -7.90
N PHE A 18 -5.56 2.79 -7.55
CA PHE A 18 -4.37 2.83 -8.38
C PHE A 18 -3.78 1.43 -8.62
N LEU A 19 -3.61 0.64 -7.56
CA LEU A 19 -3.09 -0.72 -7.65
C LEU A 19 -4.03 -1.62 -8.46
N LEU A 20 -5.33 -1.56 -8.21
CA LEU A 20 -6.33 -2.35 -8.93
C LEU A 20 -6.45 -1.93 -10.39
N TYR A 21 -6.33 -0.64 -10.70
CA TYR A 21 -6.31 -0.15 -12.08
C TYR A 21 -5.17 -0.81 -12.89
N ILE A 22 -3.96 -0.84 -12.35
CA ILE A 22 -2.81 -1.47 -13.01
C ILE A 22 -3.03 -2.98 -13.12
N ALA A 23 -3.41 -3.63 -12.03
CA ALA A 23 -3.57 -5.07 -11.95
C ALA A 23 -4.65 -5.60 -12.92
N LEU A 24 -5.77 -4.89 -13.05
CA LEU A 24 -6.89 -5.31 -13.89
C LEU A 24 -6.67 -5.00 -15.38
N ASN A 25 -5.99 -3.91 -15.71
CA ASN A 25 -5.69 -3.52 -17.09
C ASN A 25 -4.36 -4.09 -17.62
N ARG A 26 -3.51 -4.59 -16.73
CA ARG A 26 -2.23 -5.22 -17.07
C ARG A 26 -1.41 -4.37 -18.05
N GLY A 27 -0.97 -4.94 -19.17
CA GLY A 27 -0.18 -4.26 -20.20
C GLY A 27 -0.89 -3.15 -20.98
N ASN A 28 -2.17 -2.88 -20.70
CA ASN A 28 -2.96 -1.85 -21.38
C ASN A 28 -2.93 -0.48 -20.70
N VAL A 29 -2.13 -0.30 -19.65
CA VAL A 29 -1.95 1.02 -19.05
C VAL A 29 -0.87 1.82 -19.79
N PRO A 30 -0.95 3.19 -19.79
CA PRO A 30 0.09 4.04 -20.37
C PRO A 30 1.45 3.83 -19.72
N TYR A 31 2.53 4.03 -20.46
CA TYR A 31 3.90 3.85 -19.94
C TYR A 31 4.21 4.73 -18.73
N TRP A 32 3.70 5.95 -18.68
CA TRP A 32 3.94 6.84 -17.55
C TRP A 32 3.39 6.29 -16.23
N ILE A 33 2.36 5.44 -16.27
CA ILE A 33 1.84 4.75 -15.08
C ILE A 33 2.91 3.80 -14.50
N TYR A 34 3.65 3.09 -15.35
CA TYR A 34 4.75 2.24 -14.89
C TYR A 34 5.88 3.05 -14.26
N THR A 35 6.20 4.21 -14.83
CA THR A 35 7.19 5.13 -14.24
C THR A 35 6.74 5.61 -12.85
N VAL A 36 5.48 6.02 -12.71
CA VAL A 36 4.90 6.41 -11.42
C VAL A 36 4.96 5.24 -10.44
N THR A 37 4.63 4.03 -10.88
CA THR A 37 4.68 2.81 -10.07
C THR A 37 6.08 2.51 -9.55
N LEU A 38 7.10 2.64 -10.41
CA LEU A 38 8.50 2.47 -10.04
C LEU A 38 8.94 3.50 -9.00
N VAL A 39 8.68 4.77 -9.24
CA VAL A 39 9.03 5.86 -8.31
C VAL A 39 8.33 5.67 -6.97
N LEU A 40 7.05 5.32 -7.00
CA LEU A 40 6.26 5.05 -5.80
C LEU A 40 6.83 3.86 -5.01
N GLY A 41 7.21 2.78 -5.71
CA GLY A 41 7.85 1.60 -5.09
C GLY A 41 9.16 1.96 -4.38
N VAL A 42 10.02 2.75 -5.02
CA VAL A 42 11.28 3.23 -4.40
C VAL A 42 10.98 4.11 -3.19
N PHE A 43 10.02 5.03 -3.31
CA PHE A 43 9.61 5.90 -2.20
C PHE A 43 9.09 5.08 -1.01
N ILE A 44 8.22 4.11 -1.25
CA ILE A 44 7.67 3.22 -0.22
C ILE A 44 8.79 2.42 0.45
N LEU A 45 9.74 1.91 -0.32
CA LEU A 45 10.88 1.17 0.21
C LEU A 45 11.71 2.01 1.19
N VAL A 46 12.05 3.22 0.80
CA VAL A 46 12.85 4.14 1.63
C VAL A 46 12.06 4.58 2.87
N TYR A 47 10.82 5.02 2.68
CA TYR A 47 9.98 5.51 3.78
C TYR A 47 9.68 4.41 4.80
N HIS A 48 9.17 3.27 4.36
CA HIS A 48 8.84 2.17 5.27
C HIS A 48 10.09 1.46 5.81
N GLY A 49 11.20 1.45 5.09
CA GLY A 49 12.48 0.99 5.58
C GLY A 49 12.97 1.83 6.76
N TYR A 50 12.89 3.15 6.64
CA TYR A 50 13.20 4.07 7.73
C TYR A 50 12.25 3.88 8.93
N LYS A 51 10.95 3.78 8.68
CA LYS A 51 9.97 3.52 9.74
C LYS A 51 10.19 2.17 10.42
N ALA A 52 10.52 1.12 9.66
CA ALA A 52 10.84 -0.19 10.20
C ALA A 52 12.07 -0.12 11.13
N TRP A 53 13.11 0.59 10.72
CA TRP A 53 14.31 0.81 11.55
C TRP A 53 13.97 1.44 12.90
N ILE A 54 13.15 2.51 12.91
CA ILE A 54 12.70 3.15 14.15
C ILE A 54 11.86 2.18 14.98
N HIS A 55 10.92 1.47 14.37
CA HIS A 55 10.02 0.55 15.07
C HIS A 55 10.76 -0.65 15.70
N ILE A 56 11.85 -1.11 15.09
CA ILE A 56 12.74 -2.13 15.69
C ILE A 56 13.36 -1.58 16.97
N GLN A 57 13.89 -0.36 16.94
CA GLN A 57 14.56 0.24 18.10
C GLN A 57 13.63 0.46 19.29
N VAL A 58 12.38 0.82 19.03
CA VAL A 58 11.38 1.06 20.10
C VAL A 58 10.48 -0.16 20.36
N GLN A 59 10.75 -1.30 19.73
CA GLN A 59 9.98 -2.54 19.87
C GLN A 59 8.48 -2.34 19.64
N SER A 60 8.12 -1.55 18.60
CA SER A 60 6.74 -1.23 18.28
C SER A 60 5.96 -2.45 17.76
N PRO A 61 4.74 -2.68 18.25
CA PRO A 61 3.88 -3.75 17.73
C PRO A 61 3.45 -3.53 16.26
N SER A 62 3.60 -2.31 15.74
CA SER A 62 3.27 -1.97 14.35
C SER A 62 4.42 -2.22 13.36
N LEU A 63 5.52 -2.81 13.80
CA LEU A 63 6.67 -3.12 12.95
C LEU A 63 6.28 -3.96 11.73
N TRP A 64 5.40 -4.96 11.91
CA TRP A 64 5.01 -5.89 10.86
C TRP A 64 4.41 -5.20 9.61
N ILE A 65 3.67 -4.11 9.79
CA ILE A 65 3.12 -3.33 8.68
C ILE A 65 4.23 -2.74 7.81
N ASN A 66 5.26 -2.18 8.42
CA ASN A 66 6.40 -1.65 7.68
C ASN A 66 7.18 -2.77 6.97
N LEU A 67 7.32 -3.93 7.59
CA LEU A 67 8.00 -5.08 6.97
C LEU A 67 7.24 -5.61 5.75
N ILE A 68 5.91 -5.66 5.76
CA ILE A 68 5.12 -6.01 4.58
C ILE A 68 5.38 -5.02 3.43
N HIS A 69 5.42 -3.73 3.73
CA HIS A 69 5.70 -2.73 2.69
C HIS A 69 7.12 -2.85 2.13
N VAL A 70 8.11 -3.13 2.97
CA VAL A 70 9.52 -3.28 2.55
C VAL A 70 9.76 -4.57 1.76
N PHE A 71 9.18 -5.69 2.18
CA PHE A 71 9.50 -7.00 1.61
C PHE A 71 8.50 -7.51 0.57
N LEU A 72 7.30 -6.95 0.50
CA LEU A 72 6.28 -7.36 -0.46
C LEU A 72 5.84 -6.20 -1.36
N VAL A 73 5.30 -5.13 -0.80
CA VAL A 73 4.66 -4.06 -1.58
C VAL A 73 5.67 -3.30 -2.43
N ALA A 74 6.74 -2.78 -1.82
CA ALA A 74 7.75 -2.00 -2.54
C ALA A 74 8.48 -2.81 -3.60
N PRO A 75 8.98 -4.04 -3.33
CA PRO A 75 9.60 -4.87 -4.35
C PRO A 75 8.66 -5.19 -5.51
N LEU A 76 7.39 -5.45 -5.24
CA LEU A 76 6.39 -5.74 -6.27
C LEU A 76 6.14 -4.52 -7.16
N LEU A 77 6.00 -3.33 -6.59
CA LEU A 77 5.82 -2.09 -7.36
C LEU A 77 7.06 -1.76 -8.20
N ILE A 78 8.25 -1.93 -7.65
CA ILE A 78 9.51 -1.74 -8.38
C ILE A 78 9.60 -2.74 -9.54
N TYR A 79 9.27 -3.99 -9.31
CA TYR A 79 9.29 -5.03 -10.32
C TYR A 79 8.32 -4.73 -11.47
N VAL A 80 7.08 -4.39 -11.15
CA VAL A 80 6.06 -4.03 -12.16
C VAL A 80 6.46 -2.77 -12.91
N GLY A 81 6.89 -1.73 -12.19
CA GLY A 81 7.31 -0.47 -12.82
C GLY A 81 8.52 -0.61 -13.73
N ALA A 82 9.50 -1.46 -13.37
CA ALA A 82 10.71 -1.70 -14.16
C ALA A 82 10.46 -2.59 -15.38
N ASN A 83 9.60 -3.60 -15.25
CA ASN A 83 9.28 -4.51 -16.36
C ASN A 83 8.21 -3.97 -17.30
N GLU A 84 7.47 -2.96 -16.88
CA GLU A 84 6.45 -2.28 -17.69
C GLU A 84 5.46 -3.29 -18.32
N LYS A 85 5.23 -3.19 -19.63
CA LYS A 85 4.35 -4.10 -20.37
C LYS A 85 4.84 -5.55 -20.43
N ASN A 86 6.10 -5.80 -20.11
CA ASN A 86 6.68 -7.14 -20.04
C ASN A 86 6.45 -7.81 -18.67
N THR A 87 5.76 -7.15 -17.76
CA THR A 87 5.39 -7.70 -16.46
C THR A 87 4.57 -8.98 -16.64
N PRO A 88 4.99 -10.11 -16.04
CA PRO A 88 4.25 -11.36 -16.17
C PRO A 88 2.94 -11.33 -15.38
N ARG A 89 1.98 -12.12 -15.84
CA ARG A 89 0.64 -12.20 -15.25
C ARG A 89 0.63 -12.43 -13.73
N PRO A 90 1.44 -13.34 -13.14
CA PRO A 90 1.43 -13.53 -11.69
C PRO A 90 1.76 -12.27 -10.88
N ALA A 91 2.60 -11.37 -11.41
CA ALA A 91 2.91 -10.11 -10.74
C ALA A 91 1.69 -9.19 -10.69
N TYR A 92 0.89 -9.11 -11.76
CA TYR A 92 -0.37 -8.37 -11.73
C TYR A 92 -1.39 -9.00 -10.77
N GLU A 93 -1.45 -10.32 -10.68
CA GLU A 93 -2.32 -11.02 -9.73
C GLU A 93 -1.91 -10.73 -8.28
N LEU A 94 -0.62 -10.74 -7.98
CA LEU A 94 -0.09 -10.34 -6.66
C LEU A 94 -0.40 -8.86 -6.36
N LEU A 95 -0.34 -8.00 -7.35
CA LEU A 95 -0.69 -6.59 -7.21
C LEU A 95 -2.18 -6.41 -6.87
N ALA A 96 -3.07 -7.17 -7.53
CA ALA A 96 -4.50 -7.20 -7.21
C ALA A 96 -4.74 -7.70 -5.78
N MET A 97 -4.10 -8.80 -5.39
CA MET A 97 -4.19 -9.34 -4.03
C MET A 97 -3.72 -8.33 -2.98
N SER A 98 -2.63 -7.63 -3.26
CA SER A 98 -2.12 -6.56 -2.39
C SER A 98 -3.10 -5.39 -2.27
N GLY A 99 -3.74 -5.01 -3.38
CA GLY A 99 -4.78 -3.98 -3.39
C GLY A 99 -6.00 -4.37 -2.54
N PHE A 100 -6.52 -5.58 -2.70
CA PHE A 100 -7.64 -6.07 -1.89
C PHE A 100 -7.27 -6.25 -0.41
N ALA A 101 -6.07 -6.72 -0.11
CA ALA A 101 -5.58 -6.83 1.27
C ALA A 101 -5.46 -5.45 1.93
N ALA A 102 -4.93 -4.46 1.23
CA ALA A 102 -4.87 -3.08 1.69
C ALA A 102 -6.27 -2.49 1.92
N LEU A 103 -7.22 -2.74 1.00
CA LEU A 103 -8.61 -2.32 1.17
C LEU A 103 -9.23 -2.90 2.44
N GLY A 104 -9.12 -4.20 2.65
CA GLY A 104 -9.64 -4.88 3.84
C GLY A 104 -9.02 -4.36 5.13
N TYR A 105 -7.70 -4.22 5.17
CA TYR A 105 -6.98 -3.71 6.34
C TYR A 105 -7.37 -2.28 6.70
N HIS A 106 -7.40 -1.39 5.72
CA HIS A 106 -7.74 0.02 5.96
C HIS A 106 -9.21 0.24 6.26
N LEU A 107 -10.12 -0.54 5.67
CA LEU A 107 -11.54 -0.53 6.06
C LEU A 107 -11.73 -0.98 7.51
N TYR A 108 -11.07 -2.05 7.92
CA TYR A 108 -11.11 -2.53 9.30
C TYR A 108 -10.63 -1.45 10.27
N ASN A 109 -9.49 -0.84 10.02
CA ASN A 109 -8.97 0.23 10.88
C ASN A 109 -9.85 1.47 10.88
N LEU A 110 -10.45 1.83 9.75
CA LEU A 110 -11.38 2.95 9.67
C LEU A 110 -12.60 2.72 10.57
N VAL A 111 -13.19 1.52 10.53
CA VAL A 111 -14.33 1.16 11.38
C VAL A 111 -13.96 1.22 12.86
N LEU A 112 -12.80 0.70 13.25
CA LEU A 112 -12.33 0.77 14.63
C LEU A 112 -12.12 2.22 15.09
N SER A 113 -11.51 3.05 14.25
CA SER A 113 -11.25 4.47 14.59
C SER A 113 -12.55 5.26 14.74
N VAL A 114 -13.53 5.03 13.88
CA VAL A 114 -14.84 5.70 13.97
C VAL A 114 -15.60 5.27 15.23
N ASN A 115 -15.59 3.97 15.55
CA ASN A 115 -16.26 3.46 16.75
C ASN A 115 -15.64 4.03 18.03
N SER A 116 -14.30 4.16 18.09
CA SER A 116 -13.63 4.73 19.26
C SER A 116 -14.01 6.20 19.50
N ILE A 117 -14.25 6.97 18.44
CA ILE A 117 -14.72 8.36 18.56
C ILE A 117 -16.14 8.41 19.14
N GLN A 118 -17.03 7.51 18.70
CA GLN A 118 -18.40 7.46 19.19
C GLN A 118 -18.47 7.12 20.68
N ASP A 119 -17.58 6.26 21.17
CA ASP A 119 -17.56 5.88 22.59
C ASP A 119 -17.07 7.01 23.50
N VAL A 120 -16.21 7.89 23.00
CA VAL A 120 -15.73 9.08 23.75
C VAL A 120 -16.79 10.19 23.82
N THR A 121 -17.72 10.21 22.88
CA THR A 121 -18.78 11.24 22.81
C THR A 121 -20.07 10.88 23.53
N LYS A 122 -20.16 9.68 24.11
CA LYS A 122 -21.28 9.23 24.97
C LYS A 122 -21.00 9.51 26.43
#